data_6852369ea949785bdc39313abc1f6490
#
_entry.id   6852369ea949785bdc39313abc1f6490
#
_cell.length_a   1.000
_cell.length_b   1.000
_cell.length_c   1.000
_cell.angle_alpha   90.00
_cell.angle_beta   90.00
_cell.angle_gamma   90.00
#
_symmetry.space_group_name_H-M   'P 1'
#
loop_
_entity.id
_entity.type
_entity.pdbx_description
1 polymer ?
#
loop_
_entity_poly.entity_id
_entity_poly.type
_entity_poly.pdbx_seq_one_letter_code
_entity_poly.pdbx_strand_id
1 'polypeptide(L)'
;MAEQGPAQEIAQGYVSEGAAVELGAVVIDGKADAGAAVRLPLATLNRHGLVAGATGTGKTKTLQLIAEQLSAAGVPVVLADVKGDLSGLAAQGESNDKIAKRAEELADQWAPAAFPVQFLSLGTGGKGSPIRATITSFGPILLSKVLGLNETQESTLGLIFHWADQRGLALLDTKDLRSVITHLTSDEGKEDLKGIGGVSAATAGVILRALSNLEAQGGEDFFGEPELDVHDLMRQVDGKAMVTLLELDNLQSKPALFSTFLMWLLAELFEELPEEGDLDKPKLVFFFDEAHLLFNDASKAFLERIEQTVKLIRSKGVGVFFCTQLPTDIPNNVLSQLGARVQHALRAFTPEDQAALTKTVKTYPKTKHYELDSALTSLGIGEAIVTVLSERGAPTPVAWTRLRAPRSKMGSIGAEAISEATASSDLHAKYAETIDRESAYEKLAAKVAAPPAGEAPPEAPPAPKPEKEAPGMVEQAMKNPAVKSFLRSAASALGREITRGLFGNRRR
;
A
#
# COMPACT_ATOMS: atom_id res chain seq x y z
N MET A 1 -28.30 1.85 -41.58
CA MET A 1 -27.26 1.97 -40.54
C MET A 1 -26.11 1.11 -41.01
N ALA A 2 -24.91 1.68 -41.18
CA ALA A 2 -23.74 0.88 -41.51
C ALA A 2 -23.54 -0.17 -40.43
N GLU A 3 -23.34 -1.45 -40.79
CA GLU A 3 -22.97 -2.50 -39.88
C GLU A 3 -21.69 -2.04 -39.14
N GLN A 4 -21.80 -1.89 -37.80
CA GLN A 4 -20.64 -1.59 -36.98
C GLN A 4 -19.70 -2.79 -37.01
N GLY A 5 -18.44 -2.56 -37.35
CA GLY A 5 -17.44 -3.63 -37.30
C GLY A 5 -17.20 -4.17 -35.88
N PRO A 6 -16.62 -5.37 -35.74
CA PRO A 6 -16.38 -6.01 -34.43
C PRO A 6 -15.61 -5.13 -33.45
N ALA A 7 -14.62 -4.34 -33.89
CA ALA A 7 -13.87 -3.44 -33.05
C ALA A 7 -14.74 -2.34 -32.43
N GLN A 8 -15.66 -1.77 -33.22
CA GLN A 8 -16.56 -0.73 -32.77
C GLN A 8 -17.63 -1.30 -31.79
N GLU A 9 -18.10 -2.53 -32.03
CA GLU A 9 -19.00 -3.24 -31.09
C GLU A 9 -18.36 -3.38 -29.71
N ILE A 10 -17.10 -3.79 -29.65
CA ILE A 10 -16.34 -3.91 -28.39
C ILE A 10 -16.16 -2.52 -27.75
N ALA A 11 -15.71 -1.53 -28.51
CA ALA A 11 -15.39 -0.21 -28.00
C ALA A 11 -16.59 0.53 -27.39
N GLN A 12 -17.82 0.22 -27.82
CA GLN A 12 -19.03 0.76 -27.18
C GLN A 12 -19.12 0.47 -25.69
N GLY A 13 -18.58 -0.68 -25.25
CA GLY A 13 -18.52 -1.03 -23.83
C GLY A 13 -17.52 -0.17 -23.02
N TYR A 14 -16.66 0.58 -23.68
CA TYR A 14 -15.61 1.41 -23.08
C TYR A 14 -15.86 2.92 -23.23
N VAL A 15 -17.04 3.29 -23.69
CA VAL A 15 -17.47 4.70 -23.71
C VAL A 15 -17.69 5.16 -22.28
N SER A 16 -17.06 6.26 -21.90
CA SER A 16 -17.22 6.92 -20.59
C SER A 16 -17.81 8.31 -20.79
N GLU A 17 -18.79 8.68 -19.97
CA GLU A 17 -19.33 10.04 -19.94
C GLU A 17 -18.40 11.00 -19.20
N GLY A 18 -17.61 10.47 -18.23
CA GLY A 18 -16.63 11.20 -17.44
C GLY A 18 -15.19 11.06 -17.95
N ALA A 19 -14.26 11.61 -17.19
CA ALA A 19 -12.83 11.49 -17.45
C ALA A 19 -12.38 10.03 -17.36
N ALA A 20 -11.44 9.64 -18.23
CA ALA A 20 -10.95 8.28 -18.30
C ALA A 20 -9.46 8.23 -18.63
N VAL A 21 -8.79 7.16 -18.21
CA VAL A 21 -7.45 6.79 -18.67
C VAL A 21 -7.58 6.14 -20.05
N GLU A 22 -6.90 6.66 -21.03
CA GLU A 22 -6.86 6.14 -22.40
C GLU A 22 -5.80 5.02 -22.51
N LEU A 23 -6.21 3.76 -22.56
CA LEU A 23 -5.27 2.64 -22.64
C LEU A 23 -4.75 2.42 -24.05
N GLY A 24 -5.62 2.50 -25.05
CA GLY A 24 -5.26 2.21 -26.44
C GLY A 24 -6.47 1.94 -27.31
N ALA A 25 -6.32 1.06 -28.30
CA ALA A 25 -7.37 0.72 -29.25
C ALA A 25 -7.55 -0.79 -29.40
N VAL A 26 -8.77 -1.19 -29.74
CA VAL A 26 -9.15 -2.59 -29.97
C VAL A 26 -8.41 -3.16 -31.18
N VAL A 27 -7.92 -4.39 -31.03
CA VAL A 27 -7.26 -5.18 -32.08
C VAL A 27 -8.20 -6.28 -32.56
N ILE A 28 -8.44 -6.35 -33.86
CA ILE A 28 -9.13 -7.46 -34.53
C ILE A 28 -8.22 -7.97 -35.64
N ASP A 29 -8.04 -9.27 -35.75
CA ASP A 29 -7.20 -9.92 -36.74
C ASP A 29 -5.77 -9.28 -36.85
N GLY A 30 -5.18 -8.96 -35.69
CA GLY A 30 -3.83 -8.40 -35.58
C GLY A 30 -3.71 -6.90 -35.96
N LYS A 31 -4.81 -6.23 -36.29
CA LYS A 31 -4.84 -4.80 -36.61
C LYS A 31 -5.56 -3.99 -35.57
N ALA A 32 -4.94 -2.90 -35.11
CA ALA A 32 -5.59 -1.94 -34.22
C ALA A 32 -6.54 -1.04 -35.02
N ASP A 33 -7.73 -0.81 -34.45
CA ASP A 33 -8.68 0.17 -34.98
C ASP A 33 -8.62 1.44 -34.12
N ALA A 34 -7.98 2.48 -34.60
CA ALA A 34 -7.79 3.75 -33.90
C ALA A 34 -9.11 4.42 -33.47
N GLY A 35 -10.22 4.12 -34.16
CA GLY A 35 -11.55 4.63 -33.81
C GLY A 35 -12.21 3.84 -32.68
N ALA A 36 -11.68 2.68 -32.30
CA ALA A 36 -12.21 1.79 -31.28
C ALA A 36 -11.41 1.87 -29.97
N ALA A 37 -11.56 2.99 -29.25
CA ALA A 37 -10.78 3.28 -28.06
C ALA A 37 -11.16 2.39 -26.86
N VAL A 38 -10.14 1.98 -26.09
CA VAL A 38 -10.27 1.24 -24.81
C VAL A 38 -9.87 2.16 -23.67
N ARG A 39 -10.78 2.35 -22.70
CA ARG A 39 -10.64 3.34 -21.62
C ARG A 39 -10.92 2.72 -20.24
N LEU A 40 -10.29 3.29 -19.22
CA LEU A 40 -10.60 3.07 -17.80
C LEU A 40 -11.29 4.33 -17.24
N PRO A 41 -12.60 4.31 -16.95
CA PRO A 41 -13.27 5.46 -16.36
C PRO A 41 -12.70 5.79 -14.98
N LEU A 42 -12.34 7.06 -14.72
CA LEU A 42 -11.78 7.46 -13.42
C LEU A 42 -12.73 7.16 -12.26
N ALA A 43 -14.03 7.35 -12.46
CA ALA A 43 -15.07 7.10 -11.45
C ALA A 43 -15.13 5.62 -10.98
N THR A 44 -14.55 4.68 -11.74
CA THR A 44 -14.56 3.24 -11.38
C THR A 44 -13.23 2.72 -10.86
N LEU A 45 -12.18 3.55 -10.83
CA LEU A 45 -10.83 3.08 -10.42
C LEU A 45 -10.73 2.75 -8.92
N ASN A 46 -11.60 3.31 -8.07
CA ASN A 46 -11.72 2.89 -6.67
C ASN A 46 -12.30 1.46 -6.51
N ARG A 47 -12.74 0.82 -7.59
CA ARG A 47 -13.15 -0.59 -7.63
C ARG A 47 -11.99 -1.54 -7.92
N HIS A 48 -10.78 -1.05 -7.75
CA HIS A 48 -9.52 -1.76 -7.81
C HIS A 48 -9.22 -2.41 -9.17
N GLY A 49 -8.01 -2.93 -9.33
CA GLY A 49 -7.60 -3.52 -10.59
C GLY A 49 -6.46 -4.52 -10.47
N LEU A 50 -6.25 -5.23 -11.57
CA LEU A 50 -5.16 -6.18 -11.79
C LEU A 50 -4.44 -5.84 -13.07
N VAL A 51 -3.11 -5.76 -13.00
CA VAL A 51 -2.23 -5.77 -14.17
C VAL A 51 -1.38 -7.04 -14.10
N ALA A 52 -1.65 -8.00 -14.96
CA ALA A 52 -0.95 -9.29 -14.91
C ALA A 52 -0.28 -9.65 -16.23
N GLY A 53 0.71 -10.54 -16.18
CA GLY A 53 1.39 -11.07 -17.36
C GLY A 53 2.84 -11.46 -17.11
N ALA A 54 3.41 -12.23 -18.01
CA ALA A 54 4.79 -12.70 -17.90
C ALA A 54 5.81 -11.55 -17.91
N THR A 55 7.01 -11.81 -17.43
CA THR A 55 8.12 -10.85 -17.46
C THR A 55 8.43 -10.41 -18.89
N GLY A 56 8.64 -9.10 -19.10
CA GLY A 56 8.99 -8.51 -20.39
C GLY A 56 7.81 -8.27 -21.33
N THR A 57 6.55 -8.49 -20.91
CA THR A 57 5.34 -8.30 -21.76
C THR A 57 4.83 -6.85 -21.77
N GLY A 58 5.30 -5.99 -20.85
CA GLY A 58 4.95 -4.58 -20.83
C GLY A 58 4.20 -4.10 -19.57
N LYS A 59 4.07 -4.93 -18.52
CA LYS A 59 3.37 -4.55 -17.27
C LYS A 59 3.82 -3.20 -16.70
N THR A 60 5.13 -3.03 -16.47
CA THR A 60 5.69 -1.78 -15.93
C THR A 60 5.33 -0.56 -16.78
N LYS A 61 5.31 -0.72 -18.12
CA LYS A 61 4.92 0.36 -19.04
C LYS A 61 3.43 0.66 -19.00
N THR A 62 2.62 -0.33 -18.71
CA THR A 62 1.18 -0.13 -18.45
C THR A 62 0.95 0.61 -17.13
N LEU A 63 1.68 0.26 -16.06
CA LEU A 63 1.62 1.02 -14.81
C LEU A 63 2.05 2.47 -15.03
N GLN A 64 3.14 2.69 -15.76
CA GLN A 64 3.63 4.02 -16.13
C GLN A 64 2.58 4.81 -16.91
N LEU A 65 1.97 4.21 -17.96
CA LEU A 65 0.91 4.80 -18.77
C LEU A 65 -0.33 5.21 -17.94
N ILE A 66 -0.73 4.39 -16.98
CA ILE A 66 -1.87 4.69 -16.12
C ILE A 66 -1.48 5.81 -15.13
N ALA A 67 -0.32 5.70 -14.48
CA ALA A 67 0.14 6.66 -13.47
C ALA A 67 0.30 8.08 -14.04
N GLU A 68 0.89 8.23 -15.25
CA GLU A 68 1.07 9.56 -15.87
C GLU A 68 -0.27 10.24 -16.19
N GLN A 69 -1.26 9.47 -16.64
CA GLN A 69 -2.58 10.01 -16.93
C GLN A 69 -3.39 10.32 -15.66
N LEU A 70 -3.25 9.51 -14.60
CA LEU A 70 -3.83 9.81 -13.29
C LEU A 70 -3.25 11.11 -12.72
N SER A 71 -1.93 11.25 -12.74
CA SER A 71 -1.26 12.48 -12.31
C SER A 71 -1.77 13.70 -13.09
N ALA A 72 -1.86 13.62 -14.42
CA ALA A 72 -2.40 14.69 -15.27
C ALA A 72 -3.87 15.01 -14.96
N ALA A 73 -4.67 14.03 -14.54
CA ALA A 73 -6.06 14.21 -14.13
C ALA A 73 -6.20 14.72 -12.67
N GLY A 74 -5.10 14.99 -11.99
CA GLY A 74 -5.09 15.43 -10.59
C GLY A 74 -5.46 14.33 -9.61
N VAL A 75 -5.11 13.08 -9.91
CA VAL A 75 -5.25 11.92 -9.03
C VAL A 75 -3.88 11.48 -8.54
N PRO A 76 -3.59 11.58 -7.24
CA PRO A 76 -2.33 11.12 -6.66
C PRO A 76 -2.13 9.61 -6.85
N VAL A 77 -0.88 9.23 -7.03
CA VAL A 77 -0.49 7.84 -7.27
C VAL A 77 0.63 7.44 -6.34
N VAL A 78 0.53 6.25 -5.76
CA VAL A 78 1.63 5.60 -5.04
C VAL A 78 1.99 4.31 -5.75
N LEU A 79 3.26 4.16 -6.11
CA LEU A 79 3.79 2.97 -6.77
C LEU A 79 4.97 2.40 -5.97
N ALA A 80 4.92 1.11 -5.70
CA ALA A 80 6.07 0.37 -5.21
C ALA A 80 7.01 0.05 -6.38
N ASP A 81 8.20 0.63 -6.39
CA ASP A 81 9.21 0.39 -7.45
C ASP A 81 10.32 -0.54 -6.95
N VAL A 82 10.14 -1.84 -7.19
CA VAL A 82 11.09 -2.89 -6.79
C VAL A 82 12.31 -2.91 -7.69
N LYS A 83 12.19 -2.44 -8.94
CA LYS A 83 13.23 -2.53 -9.98
C LYS A 83 13.93 -1.21 -10.27
N GLY A 84 13.40 -0.10 -9.76
CA GLY A 84 13.92 1.25 -10.01
C GLY A 84 13.72 1.74 -11.45
N ASP A 85 12.78 1.15 -12.22
CA ASP A 85 12.56 1.48 -13.63
C ASP A 85 11.36 2.43 -13.88
N LEU A 86 10.63 2.81 -12.83
CA LEU A 86 9.52 3.76 -12.86
C LEU A 86 9.95 5.22 -12.60
N SER A 87 11.16 5.44 -12.13
CA SER A 87 11.71 6.79 -11.89
C SER A 87 11.69 7.67 -13.15
N GLY A 88 11.63 7.07 -14.34
CA GLY A 88 11.46 7.78 -15.61
C GLY A 88 10.20 8.63 -15.72
N LEU A 89 9.18 8.42 -14.86
CA LEU A 89 8.02 9.31 -14.78
C LEU A 89 8.41 10.77 -14.51
N ALA A 90 9.53 11.01 -13.82
CA ALA A 90 10.06 12.35 -13.55
C ALA A 90 10.69 13.05 -14.76
N ALA A 91 10.93 12.35 -15.85
CA ALA A 91 11.61 12.89 -17.05
C ALA A 91 10.76 12.70 -18.30
N GLN A 92 10.96 13.60 -19.27
CA GLN A 92 10.33 13.48 -20.58
C GLN A 92 10.82 12.26 -21.33
N GLY A 93 9.90 11.56 -22.02
CA GLY A 93 10.23 10.47 -22.91
C GLY A 93 10.94 10.96 -24.19
N GLU A 94 11.59 10.04 -24.85
CA GLU A 94 12.20 10.27 -26.16
C GLU A 94 11.44 9.49 -27.22
N SER A 95 11.12 10.15 -28.34
CA SER A 95 10.51 9.47 -29.47
C SER A 95 11.52 8.56 -30.15
N ASN A 96 11.06 7.43 -30.65
CA ASN A 96 11.79 6.53 -31.50
C ASN A 96 10.85 5.91 -32.56
N ASP A 97 11.39 5.21 -33.55
CA ASP A 97 10.61 4.62 -34.63
C ASP A 97 9.46 3.72 -34.16
N LYS A 98 9.66 3.01 -33.05
CA LYS A 98 8.61 2.12 -32.45
C LYS A 98 7.49 2.92 -31.86
N ILE A 99 7.81 4.00 -31.13
CA ILE A 99 6.82 4.90 -30.51
C ILE A 99 6.07 5.65 -31.60
N ALA A 100 6.79 6.21 -32.61
CA ALA A 100 6.19 6.94 -33.71
C ALA A 100 5.21 6.05 -34.49
N LYS A 101 5.62 4.84 -34.86
CA LYS A 101 4.75 3.87 -35.54
C LYS A 101 3.52 3.51 -34.72
N ARG A 102 3.68 3.29 -33.40
CA ARG A 102 2.57 2.98 -32.52
C ARG A 102 1.59 4.15 -32.37
N ALA A 103 2.11 5.37 -32.27
CA ALA A 103 1.30 6.57 -32.24
C ALA A 103 0.50 6.75 -33.54
N GLU A 104 1.10 6.50 -34.69
CA GLU A 104 0.42 6.50 -35.97
C GLU A 104 -0.69 5.44 -36.06
N GLU A 105 -0.39 4.18 -35.69
CA GLU A 105 -1.35 3.08 -35.66
C GLU A 105 -2.58 3.36 -34.76
N LEU A 106 -2.40 4.11 -33.68
CA LEU A 106 -3.45 4.45 -32.72
C LEU A 106 -4.06 5.83 -32.92
N ALA A 107 -3.63 6.57 -33.92
CA ALA A 107 -3.94 8.01 -34.11
C ALA A 107 -3.70 8.82 -32.82
N ASP A 108 -2.67 8.43 -32.05
CA ASP A 108 -2.27 9.10 -30.81
C ASP A 108 -1.36 10.28 -31.09
N GLN A 109 -1.73 11.48 -30.64
CA GLN A 109 -0.87 12.66 -30.68
C GLN A 109 0.18 12.56 -29.55
N TRP A 110 1.08 11.58 -29.69
CA TRP A 110 2.12 11.37 -28.69
C TRP A 110 3.08 12.55 -28.65
N ALA A 111 3.31 13.08 -27.46
CA ALA A 111 4.31 14.12 -27.18
C ALA A 111 5.01 13.78 -25.86
N PRO A 112 6.33 14.04 -25.74
CA PRO A 112 7.05 13.79 -24.49
C PRO A 112 6.49 14.63 -23.34
N ALA A 113 6.41 14.05 -22.15
CA ALA A 113 5.97 14.73 -20.94
C ALA A 113 6.72 14.22 -19.71
N ALA A 114 6.80 15.06 -18.69
CA ALA A 114 7.27 14.71 -17.34
C ALA A 114 6.15 14.98 -16.34
N PHE A 115 6.23 14.28 -15.21
CA PHE A 115 5.23 14.36 -14.16
C PHE A 115 5.90 14.69 -12.81
N PRO A 116 5.19 15.30 -11.88
CA PRO A 116 5.72 15.54 -10.55
C PRO A 116 5.91 14.20 -9.83
N VAL A 117 7.14 13.89 -9.48
CA VAL A 117 7.51 12.64 -8.79
C VAL A 117 8.21 12.98 -7.49
N GLN A 118 7.84 12.28 -6.42
CA GLN A 118 8.58 12.25 -5.16
C GLN A 118 9.10 10.84 -4.90
N PHE A 119 10.33 10.75 -4.42
CA PHE A 119 10.99 9.50 -4.11
C PHE A 119 11.01 9.28 -2.60
N LEU A 120 10.45 8.18 -2.15
CA LEU A 120 10.47 7.73 -0.76
C LEU A 120 11.20 6.40 -0.65
N SER A 121 11.84 6.15 0.47
CA SER A 121 12.49 4.87 0.77
C SER A 121 12.10 4.39 2.16
N LEU A 122 12.10 3.08 2.38
CA LEU A 122 11.89 2.53 3.70
C LEU A 122 13.19 2.60 4.49
N GLY A 123 13.21 3.40 5.57
CA GLY A 123 14.40 3.64 6.36
C GLY A 123 15.49 4.40 5.59
N THR A 124 16.68 4.42 6.16
CA THR A 124 17.80 5.28 5.73
C THR A 124 18.64 4.71 4.58
N GLY A 125 18.47 3.44 4.25
CA GLY A 125 19.32 2.75 3.27
C GLY A 125 18.93 2.90 1.79
N GLY A 126 17.88 3.65 1.46
CA GLY A 126 17.37 3.82 0.10
C GLY A 126 17.77 5.15 -0.54
N LYS A 127 17.32 5.35 -1.80
CA LYS A 127 17.62 6.56 -2.57
C LYS A 127 16.60 7.68 -2.38
N GLY A 128 15.43 7.36 -1.80
CA GLY A 128 14.35 8.33 -1.52
C GLY A 128 14.46 8.98 -0.15
N SER A 129 13.53 9.88 0.16
CA SER A 129 13.36 10.40 1.52
C SER A 129 12.98 9.24 2.45
N PRO A 130 13.69 9.06 3.58
CA PRO A 130 13.44 7.93 4.47
C PRO A 130 12.12 8.10 5.19
N ILE A 131 11.22 7.13 5.05
CA ILE A 131 9.95 7.09 5.76
C ILE A 131 9.94 5.93 6.75
N ARG A 132 9.16 6.08 7.81
CA ARG A 132 9.10 5.14 8.93
C ARG A 132 7.65 4.92 9.35
N ALA A 133 7.44 3.84 10.08
CA ALA A 133 6.25 3.55 10.86
C ALA A 133 6.64 3.41 12.33
N THR A 134 5.74 3.71 13.26
CA THR A 134 5.98 3.31 14.64
C THR A 134 5.58 1.84 14.85
N ILE A 135 6.20 1.17 15.81
CA ILE A 135 5.78 -0.19 16.19
C ILE A 135 4.29 -0.20 16.59
N THR A 136 3.83 0.85 17.28
CA THR A 136 2.41 0.98 17.69
C THR A 136 1.47 1.02 16.50
N SER A 137 1.72 1.86 15.50
CA SER A 137 0.86 1.99 14.31
C SER A 137 0.94 0.75 13.41
N PHE A 138 2.13 0.14 13.33
CA PHE A 138 2.33 -1.09 12.56
C PHE A 138 1.49 -2.25 13.12
N GLY A 139 1.41 -2.34 14.42
CA GLY A 139 0.57 -3.28 15.13
C GLY A 139 1.08 -4.72 15.14
N PRO A 140 0.50 -5.58 16.01
CA PRO A 140 1.03 -6.92 16.23
C PRO A 140 0.83 -7.89 15.06
N ILE A 141 -0.23 -7.76 14.27
CA ILE A 141 -0.51 -8.67 13.14
C ILE A 141 0.51 -8.48 12.02
N LEU A 142 0.75 -7.22 11.62
CA LEU A 142 1.72 -6.91 10.57
C LEU A 142 3.15 -7.24 11.04
N LEU A 143 3.47 -6.89 12.29
CA LEU A 143 4.77 -7.19 12.86
C LEU A 143 5.02 -8.70 12.97
N SER A 144 4.02 -9.50 13.33
CA SER A 144 4.12 -10.96 13.35
C SER A 144 4.48 -11.55 11.99
N LYS A 145 3.92 -10.99 10.91
CA LYS A 145 4.28 -11.39 9.54
C LYS A 145 5.76 -11.11 9.24
N VAL A 146 6.23 -9.90 9.59
CA VAL A 146 7.65 -9.52 9.40
C VAL A 146 8.59 -10.43 10.18
N LEU A 147 8.22 -10.74 11.42
CA LEU A 147 9.03 -11.57 12.33
C LEU A 147 8.90 -13.07 12.05
N GLY A 148 8.04 -13.50 11.11
CA GLY A 148 7.82 -14.91 10.81
C GLY A 148 7.22 -15.70 11.98
N LEU A 149 6.34 -15.10 12.77
CA LEU A 149 5.75 -15.71 13.98
C LEU A 149 4.58 -16.62 13.63
N ASN A 150 4.41 -17.68 14.41
CA ASN A 150 3.23 -18.55 14.34
C ASN A 150 2.06 -17.95 15.14
N GLU A 151 0.86 -18.56 15.04
CA GLU A 151 -0.38 -18.07 15.67
C GLU A 151 -0.26 -17.87 17.19
N THR A 152 0.46 -18.76 17.90
CA THR A 152 0.67 -18.63 19.37
C THR A 152 1.56 -17.43 19.69
N GLN A 153 2.60 -17.21 18.90
CA GLN A 153 3.53 -16.10 19.07
C GLN A 153 2.87 -14.77 18.67
N GLU A 154 2.07 -14.76 17.61
CA GLU A 154 1.25 -13.62 17.19
C GLU A 154 0.26 -13.22 18.28
N SER A 155 -0.47 -14.20 18.86
CA SER A 155 -1.38 -13.94 19.97
C SER A 155 -0.65 -13.40 21.22
N THR A 156 0.56 -13.90 21.49
CA THR A 156 1.40 -13.39 22.59
C THR A 156 1.86 -11.96 22.32
N LEU A 157 2.27 -11.66 21.07
CA LEU A 157 2.64 -10.30 20.65
C LEU A 157 1.44 -9.35 20.79
N GLY A 158 0.24 -9.79 20.41
CA GLY A 158 -1.00 -9.03 20.62
C GLY A 158 -1.27 -8.69 22.09
N LEU A 159 -1.00 -9.63 23.00
CA LEU A 159 -1.11 -9.38 24.46
C LEU A 159 -0.10 -8.32 24.93
N ILE A 160 1.14 -8.38 24.44
CA ILE A 160 2.21 -7.42 24.75
C ILE A 160 1.80 -6.00 24.33
N PHE A 161 1.29 -5.84 23.10
CA PHE A 161 0.79 -4.56 22.61
C PHE A 161 -0.38 -4.04 23.44
N HIS A 162 -1.34 -4.91 23.76
CA HIS A 162 -2.49 -4.54 24.59
C HIS A 162 -2.06 -4.06 25.98
N TRP A 163 -1.10 -4.74 26.60
CA TRP A 163 -0.56 -4.34 27.90
C TRP A 163 0.14 -2.98 27.84
N ALA A 164 0.96 -2.74 26.81
CA ALA A 164 1.64 -1.47 26.63
C ALA A 164 0.64 -0.31 26.39
N ASP A 165 -0.38 -0.54 25.56
CA ASP A 165 -1.43 0.43 25.27
C ASP A 165 -2.21 0.84 26.51
N GLN A 166 -2.63 -0.14 27.34
CA GLN A 166 -3.33 0.13 28.60
C GLN A 166 -2.53 0.98 29.58
N ARG A 167 -1.20 0.98 29.48
CA ARG A 167 -0.28 1.77 30.35
C ARG A 167 0.21 3.04 29.72
N GLY A 168 -0.25 3.40 28.52
CA GLY A 168 0.20 4.57 27.78
C GLY A 168 1.69 4.53 27.46
N LEU A 169 2.22 3.31 27.21
CA LEU A 169 3.60 3.09 26.78
C LEU A 169 3.63 3.09 25.27
N ALA A 170 4.15 4.15 24.67
CA ALA A 170 4.33 4.22 23.22
C ALA A 170 5.43 3.25 22.80
N LEU A 171 5.12 2.39 21.81
CA LEU A 171 6.09 1.54 21.15
C LEU A 171 6.48 2.23 19.84
N LEU A 172 7.54 3.03 19.86
CA LEU A 172 7.98 3.80 18.71
C LEU A 172 8.93 2.99 17.83
N ASP A 173 9.87 2.30 18.47
CA ASP A 173 10.90 1.52 17.80
C ASP A 173 11.05 0.10 18.39
N THR A 174 12.05 -0.62 17.90
CA THR A 174 12.34 -2.00 18.36
C THR A 174 12.86 -2.06 19.79
N LYS A 175 13.49 -0.98 20.30
CA LYS A 175 14.01 -0.91 21.68
C LYS A 175 12.87 -0.86 22.67
N ASP A 176 11.80 -0.13 22.35
CA ASP A 176 10.59 -0.07 23.15
C ASP A 176 9.95 -1.44 23.30
N LEU A 177 9.71 -2.12 22.19
CA LEU A 177 9.11 -3.45 22.19
C LEU A 177 9.96 -4.44 22.97
N ARG A 178 11.28 -4.41 22.78
CA ARG A 178 12.23 -5.24 23.54
C ARG A 178 12.13 -5.00 25.03
N SER A 179 12.07 -3.75 25.45
CA SER A 179 11.97 -3.35 26.86
C SER A 179 10.67 -3.85 27.49
N VAL A 180 9.55 -3.72 26.79
CA VAL A 180 8.26 -4.23 27.25
C VAL A 180 8.29 -5.76 27.38
N ILE A 181 8.81 -6.49 26.38
CA ILE A 181 8.92 -7.95 26.44
C ILE A 181 9.80 -8.38 27.63
N THR A 182 10.92 -7.71 27.83
CA THR A 182 11.86 -7.99 28.93
C THR A 182 11.20 -7.75 30.28
N HIS A 183 10.48 -6.63 30.44
CA HIS A 183 9.73 -6.33 31.65
C HIS A 183 8.67 -7.40 31.92
N LEU A 184 7.85 -7.77 30.95
CA LEU A 184 6.76 -8.74 31.12
C LEU A 184 7.24 -10.17 31.42
N THR A 185 8.50 -10.48 31.17
CA THR A 185 9.12 -11.77 31.53
C THR A 185 9.86 -11.72 32.87
N SER A 186 10.04 -10.55 33.47
CA SER A 186 10.56 -10.38 34.81
C SER A 186 9.55 -10.84 35.87
N ASP A 187 9.99 -10.99 37.10
CA ASP A 187 9.09 -11.38 38.20
C ASP A 187 8.04 -10.31 38.52
N GLU A 188 8.41 -9.02 38.37
CA GLU A 188 7.48 -7.89 38.52
C GLU A 188 6.45 -7.88 37.38
N GLY A 189 6.87 -8.02 36.14
CA GLY A 189 5.98 -7.97 34.96
C GLY A 189 5.02 -9.17 34.90
N LYS A 190 5.39 -10.33 35.44
CA LYS A 190 4.47 -11.47 35.56
C LYS A 190 3.26 -11.17 36.44
N GLU A 191 3.45 -10.38 37.50
CA GLU A 191 2.33 -9.94 38.35
C GLU A 191 1.36 -9.03 37.58
N ASP A 192 1.89 -8.19 36.71
CA ASP A 192 1.12 -7.29 35.85
C ASP A 192 0.21 -8.02 34.84
N LEU A 193 0.55 -9.26 34.49
CA LEU A 193 -0.21 -10.10 33.56
C LEU A 193 -1.27 -10.96 34.26
N LYS A 194 -1.42 -10.91 35.60
CA LYS A 194 -2.43 -11.67 36.28
C LYS A 194 -3.84 -11.28 35.81
N GLY A 195 -4.57 -12.28 35.35
CA GLY A 195 -5.96 -12.12 34.90
C GLY A 195 -6.17 -11.82 33.42
N ILE A 196 -5.11 -11.46 32.67
CA ILE A 196 -5.22 -11.19 31.21
C ILE A 196 -4.49 -12.22 30.34
N GLY A 197 -3.80 -13.18 30.93
CA GLY A 197 -2.98 -14.20 30.28
C GLY A 197 -1.52 -14.07 30.69
N GLY A 198 -0.70 -15.00 30.26
CA GLY A 198 0.73 -15.01 30.57
C GLY A 198 1.59 -14.90 29.33
N VAL A 199 2.79 -14.33 29.47
CA VAL A 199 3.85 -14.39 28.46
C VAL A 199 4.87 -15.41 28.93
N SER A 200 4.95 -16.57 28.25
CA SER A 200 5.96 -17.56 28.60
C SER A 200 7.36 -17.08 28.19
N ALA A 201 8.36 -17.34 29.02
CA ALA A 201 9.75 -17.01 28.72
C ALA A 201 10.23 -17.67 27.40
N ALA A 202 9.73 -18.86 27.08
CA ALA A 202 10.04 -19.55 25.84
C ALA A 202 9.50 -18.79 24.62
N THR A 203 8.23 -18.37 24.63
CA THR A 203 7.61 -17.61 23.54
C THR A 203 8.24 -16.22 23.40
N ALA A 204 8.46 -15.51 24.51
CA ALA A 204 9.17 -14.23 24.51
C ALA A 204 10.57 -14.35 23.92
N GLY A 205 11.31 -15.40 24.28
CA GLY A 205 12.64 -15.66 23.72
C GLY A 205 12.63 -15.91 22.20
N VAL A 206 11.55 -16.49 21.64
CA VAL A 206 11.40 -16.59 20.18
C VAL A 206 11.20 -15.22 19.56
N ILE A 207 10.29 -14.42 20.10
CA ILE A 207 9.98 -13.07 19.60
C ILE A 207 11.23 -12.18 19.67
N LEU A 208 11.97 -12.19 20.80
CA LEU A 208 13.20 -11.41 20.96
C LEU A 208 14.30 -11.81 19.96
N ARG A 209 14.45 -13.11 19.68
CA ARG A 209 15.41 -13.56 18.65
C ARG A 209 15.00 -13.11 17.25
N ALA A 210 13.71 -13.22 16.92
CA ALA A 210 13.19 -12.74 15.63
C ALA A 210 13.38 -11.21 15.49
N LEU A 211 13.16 -10.46 16.56
CA LEU A 211 13.41 -9.01 16.60
C LEU A 211 14.90 -8.69 16.41
N SER A 212 15.81 -9.42 17.10
CA SER A 212 17.26 -9.25 16.92
C SER A 212 17.72 -9.59 15.50
N ASN A 213 17.12 -10.60 14.87
CA ASN A 213 17.41 -10.95 13.47
C ASN A 213 16.93 -9.82 12.52
N LEU A 214 15.79 -9.21 12.78
CA LEU A 214 15.29 -8.06 12.02
C LEU A 214 16.24 -6.87 12.15
N GLU A 215 16.66 -6.53 13.37
CA GLU A 215 17.64 -5.48 13.65
C GLU A 215 18.97 -5.72 12.92
N ALA A 216 19.53 -6.94 13.04
CA ALA A 216 20.76 -7.32 12.35
C ALA A 216 20.68 -7.21 10.82
N GLN A 217 19.47 -7.28 10.26
CA GLN A 217 19.21 -7.06 8.84
C GLN A 217 18.95 -5.58 8.50
N GLY A 218 19.12 -4.65 9.44
CA GLY A 218 18.82 -3.24 9.27
C GLY A 218 17.32 -2.93 9.27
N GLY A 219 16.49 -3.82 9.80
CA GLY A 219 15.05 -3.60 9.91
C GLY A 219 14.68 -2.56 10.97
N GLU A 220 15.60 -2.22 11.87
CA GLU A 220 15.43 -1.15 12.86
C GLU A 220 15.20 0.22 12.22
N ASP A 221 15.80 0.46 11.04
CA ASP A 221 15.66 1.74 10.31
C ASP A 221 14.22 2.02 9.82
N PHE A 222 13.35 1.01 9.84
CA PHE A 222 11.95 1.14 9.41
C PHE A 222 11.04 1.64 10.52
N PHE A 223 11.47 1.49 11.78
CA PHE A 223 10.66 1.83 12.93
C PHE A 223 11.20 3.07 13.64
N GLY A 224 10.29 3.96 13.99
CA GLY A 224 10.63 5.20 14.70
C GLY A 224 9.82 6.40 14.20
N GLU A 225 10.26 7.57 14.65
CA GLU A 225 9.68 8.85 14.26
C GLU A 225 10.67 9.70 13.46
N PRO A 226 10.19 10.64 12.60
CA PRO A 226 8.78 10.91 12.32
C PRO A 226 8.15 9.81 11.48
N GLU A 227 6.92 9.44 11.85
CA GLU A 227 6.09 8.52 11.09
C GLU A 227 5.55 9.17 9.81
N LEU A 228 5.38 8.40 8.74
CA LEU A 228 4.80 8.90 7.50
C LEU A 228 3.38 9.41 7.71
N ASP A 229 3.14 10.65 7.34
CA ASP A 229 1.80 11.23 7.22
C ASP A 229 1.24 10.88 5.82
N VAL A 230 0.16 10.11 5.77
CA VAL A 230 -0.45 9.69 4.50
C VAL A 230 -0.97 10.86 3.66
N HIS A 231 -1.22 12.04 4.26
CA HIS A 231 -1.62 13.24 3.52
C HIS A 231 -0.49 13.76 2.62
N ASP A 232 0.77 13.48 2.94
CA ASP A 232 1.91 13.84 2.09
C ASP A 232 1.92 13.08 0.74
N LEU A 233 1.15 11.99 0.64
CA LEU A 233 0.98 11.23 -0.59
C LEU A 233 -0.05 11.86 -1.54
N MET A 234 -0.86 12.83 -1.06
CA MET A 234 -1.97 13.42 -1.81
C MET A 234 -1.69 14.86 -2.30
N ARG A 235 -0.41 15.20 -2.47
CA ARG A 235 0.03 16.53 -2.89
C ARG A 235 -0.23 16.77 -4.39
N GLN A 236 -0.36 18.04 -4.73
CA GLN A 236 -0.48 18.50 -6.12
C GLN A 236 0.56 19.58 -6.41
N VAL A 237 1.06 19.60 -7.64
CA VAL A 237 2.03 20.58 -8.15
C VAL A 237 1.58 21.00 -9.56
N ASP A 238 1.40 22.31 -9.78
CA ASP A 238 1.02 22.88 -11.07
C ASP A 238 -0.20 22.22 -11.74
N GLY A 239 -1.20 21.86 -10.93
CA GLY A 239 -2.43 21.23 -11.41
C GLY A 239 -2.34 19.74 -11.70
N LYS A 240 -1.16 19.13 -11.59
CA LYS A 240 -0.96 17.68 -11.64
C LYS A 240 -0.83 17.11 -10.22
N ALA A 241 -1.29 15.89 -10.03
CA ALA A 241 -1.08 15.22 -8.75
C ALA A 241 0.30 14.56 -8.68
N MET A 242 0.84 14.47 -7.47
CA MET A 242 2.12 13.84 -7.19
C MET A 242 2.07 12.35 -7.47
N VAL A 243 3.10 11.83 -8.11
CA VAL A 243 3.39 10.40 -8.20
C VAL A 243 4.45 10.09 -7.15
N THR A 244 4.08 9.29 -6.16
CA THR A 244 5.00 8.83 -5.12
C THR A 244 5.60 7.49 -5.54
N LEU A 245 6.91 7.43 -5.72
CA LEU A 245 7.65 6.20 -5.93
C LEU A 245 8.28 5.76 -4.62
N LEU A 246 7.91 4.57 -4.18
CA LEU A 246 8.58 3.88 -3.08
C LEU A 246 9.75 3.08 -3.67
N GLU A 247 10.95 3.60 -3.51
CA GLU A 247 12.21 2.98 -3.96
C GLU A 247 12.54 1.79 -3.05
N LEU A 248 12.40 0.59 -3.58
CA LEU A 248 12.49 -0.67 -2.83
C LEU A 248 13.62 -1.58 -3.34
N ASP A 249 14.52 -1.05 -4.15
CA ASP A 249 15.63 -1.79 -4.77
C ASP A 249 16.56 -2.45 -3.74
N ASN A 250 16.74 -1.85 -2.58
CA ASN A 250 17.52 -2.38 -1.45
C ASN A 250 16.76 -3.47 -0.64
N LEU A 251 15.47 -3.66 -0.88
CA LEU A 251 14.60 -4.57 -0.12
C LEU A 251 14.23 -5.85 -0.87
N GLN A 252 14.75 -6.08 -2.07
CA GLN A 252 14.51 -7.32 -2.82
C GLN A 252 14.83 -8.57 -2.02
N SER A 253 15.83 -8.50 -1.11
CA SER A 253 16.18 -9.58 -0.20
C SER A 253 15.29 -9.71 1.03
N LYS A 254 14.35 -8.77 1.25
CA LYS A 254 13.46 -8.69 2.43
C LYS A 254 11.99 -8.52 2.02
N PRO A 255 11.43 -9.44 1.21
CA PRO A 255 10.10 -9.27 0.62
C PRO A 255 8.98 -9.18 1.67
N ALA A 256 9.12 -9.89 2.80
CA ALA A 256 8.14 -9.82 3.88
C ALA A 256 8.05 -8.43 4.50
N LEU A 257 9.18 -7.75 4.67
CA LEU A 257 9.23 -6.42 5.28
C LEU A 257 8.54 -5.38 4.39
N PHE A 258 8.93 -5.30 3.10
CA PHE A 258 8.34 -4.29 2.24
C PHE A 258 6.84 -4.55 1.96
N SER A 259 6.44 -5.81 1.75
CA SER A 259 5.05 -6.14 1.50
C SER A 259 4.16 -5.79 2.71
N THR A 260 4.67 -6.03 3.91
CA THR A 260 3.95 -5.70 5.15
C THR A 260 3.90 -4.20 5.38
N PHE A 261 4.97 -3.46 5.03
CA PHE A 261 4.96 -2.00 5.07
C PHE A 261 3.91 -1.40 4.12
N LEU A 262 3.84 -1.91 2.89
CA LEU A 262 2.81 -1.47 1.93
C LEU A 262 1.39 -1.75 2.45
N MET A 263 1.20 -2.85 3.16
CA MET A 263 -0.09 -3.14 3.80
C MET A 263 -0.38 -2.22 5.00
N TRP A 264 0.64 -1.88 5.78
CA TRP A 264 0.51 -0.87 6.83
C TRP A 264 0.08 0.47 6.22
N LEU A 265 0.75 0.92 5.15
CA LEU A 265 0.42 2.16 4.46
C LEU A 265 -1.04 2.18 3.96
N LEU A 266 -1.50 1.06 3.40
CA LEU A 266 -2.88 0.92 2.96
C LEU A 266 -3.87 0.93 4.15
N ALA A 267 -3.49 0.38 5.29
CA ALA A 267 -4.29 0.42 6.51
C ALA A 267 -4.36 1.84 7.10
N GLU A 268 -3.25 2.58 7.11
CA GLU A 268 -3.21 3.98 7.53
C GLU A 268 -4.11 4.87 6.65
N LEU A 269 -4.04 4.68 5.33
CA LEU A 269 -4.94 5.36 4.40
C LEU A 269 -6.42 5.06 4.71
N PHE A 270 -6.73 3.83 5.09
CA PHE A 270 -8.08 3.44 5.47
C PHE A 270 -8.53 4.10 6.78
N GLU A 271 -7.66 4.24 7.75
CA GLU A 271 -7.97 4.82 9.05
C GLU A 271 -8.07 6.36 9.01
N GLU A 272 -7.15 7.03 8.30
CA GLU A 272 -7.05 8.49 8.27
C GLU A 272 -8.01 9.17 7.29
N LEU A 273 -8.34 8.52 6.17
CA LEU A 273 -9.19 9.15 5.16
C LEU A 273 -10.68 9.12 5.56
N PRO A 274 -11.45 10.20 5.28
CA PRO A 274 -12.89 10.20 5.53
C PRO A 274 -13.62 9.23 4.59
N GLU A 275 -14.81 8.81 4.99
CA GLU A 275 -15.74 8.13 4.09
C GLU A 275 -16.17 9.09 2.99
N GLU A 276 -16.05 8.64 1.74
CA GLU A 276 -16.45 9.38 0.56
C GLU A 276 -17.61 8.64 -0.14
N GLY A 277 -18.48 9.39 -0.76
CA GLY A 277 -19.51 8.81 -1.62
C GLY A 277 -18.99 8.36 -2.98
N ASP A 278 -19.86 8.28 -3.96
CA ASP A 278 -19.45 8.06 -5.35
C ASP A 278 -18.73 9.32 -5.86
N LEU A 279 -17.46 9.17 -6.21
CA LEU A 279 -16.59 10.23 -6.70
C LEU A 279 -16.39 10.11 -8.21
N ASP A 280 -16.27 11.25 -8.89
CA ASP A 280 -15.95 11.30 -10.34
C ASP A 280 -14.53 10.79 -10.63
N LYS A 281 -13.66 10.84 -9.63
CA LYS A 281 -12.27 10.33 -9.68
C LYS A 281 -11.81 9.90 -8.29
N PRO A 282 -10.88 8.92 -8.19
CA PRO A 282 -10.36 8.50 -6.88
C PRO A 282 -9.56 9.61 -6.20
N LYS A 283 -9.48 9.53 -4.86
CA LYS A 283 -8.62 10.38 -4.03
C LYS A 283 -7.15 10.02 -4.18
N LEU A 284 -6.87 8.74 -4.38
CA LEU A 284 -5.54 8.17 -4.55
C LEU A 284 -5.64 6.81 -5.24
N VAL A 285 -4.66 6.48 -6.06
CA VAL A 285 -4.51 5.12 -6.60
C VAL A 285 -3.17 4.54 -6.15
N PHE A 286 -3.25 3.35 -5.56
CA PHE A 286 -2.12 2.62 -5.03
C PHE A 286 -1.79 1.40 -5.91
N PHE A 287 -0.54 1.25 -6.34
CA PHE A 287 -0.07 0.12 -7.13
C PHE A 287 0.89 -0.75 -6.34
N PHE A 288 0.53 -2.01 -6.16
CA PHE A 288 1.39 -3.05 -5.61
C PHE A 288 2.10 -3.79 -6.75
N ASP A 289 3.36 -3.47 -7.01
CA ASP A 289 4.18 -4.32 -7.90
C ASP A 289 4.62 -5.59 -7.16
N GLU A 290 4.82 -6.68 -7.91
CA GLU A 290 5.12 -8.03 -7.41
C GLU A 290 4.16 -8.48 -6.28
N ALA A 291 2.86 -8.27 -6.49
CA ALA A 291 1.81 -8.45 -5.49
C ALA A 291 1.76 -9.87 -4.88
N HIS A 292 2.32 -10.89 -5.56
CA HIS A 292 2.44 -12.25 -5.01
C HIS A 292 3.21 -12.28 -3.68
N LEU A 293 4.12 -11.33 -3.44
CA LEU A 293 4.87 -11.24 -2.20
C LEU A 293 4.02 -10.90 -0.97
N LEU A 294 2.85 -10.28 -1.16
CA LEU A 294 1.90 -10.04 -0.08
C LEU A 294 1.29 -11.33 0.46
N PHE A 295 1.05 -12.29 -0.44
CA PHE A 295 0.26 -13.48 -0.16
C PHE A 295 1.11 -14.70 0.18
N ASN A 296 2.38 -14.73 -0.21
CA ASN A 296 3.30 -15.81 0.08
C ASN A 296 3.57 -15.91 1.59
N ASP A 297 3.47 -17.13 2.14
CA ASP A 297 3.72 -17.44 3.56
C ASP A 297 2.93 -16.54 4.54
N ALA A 298 1.78 -16.04 4.12
CA ALA A 298 0.94 -15.18 4.92
C ALA A 298 0.14 -15.97 5.97
N SER A 299 0.10 -15.46 7.21
CA SER A 299 -0.79 -16.01 8.23
C SER A 299 -2.26 -15.79 7.84
N LYS A 300 -3.16 -16.61 8.39
CA LYS A 300 -4.59 -16.44 8.15
C LYS A 300 -5.09 -15.06 8.56
N ALA A 301 -4.64 -14.57 9.73
CA ALA A 301 -5.01 -13.24 10.22
C ALA A 301 -4.53 -12.12 9.28
N PHE A 302 -3.34 -12.26 8.71
CA PHE A 302 -2.82 -11.29 7.73
C PHE A 302 -3.64 -11.30 6.43
N LEU A 303 -3.99 -12.47 5.88
CA LEU A 303 -4.85 -12.59 4.70
C LEU A 303 -6.24 -11.97 4.93
N GLU A 304 -6.85 -12.26 6.09
CA GLU A 304 -8.14 -11.67 6.46
C GLU A 304 -8.05 -10.14 6.56
N ARG A 305 -6.94 -9.60 7.07
CA ARG A 305 -6.70 -8.15 7.13
C ARG A 305 -6.58 -7.54 5.73
N ILE A 306 -5.84 -8.17 4.81
CA ILE A 306 -5.75 -7.72 3.41
C ILE A 306 -7.13 -7.69 2.76
N GLU A 307 -7.86 -8.80 2.83
CA GLU A 307 -9.20 -8.93 2.23
C GLU A 307 -10.15 -7.84 2.75
N GLN A 308 -10.15 -7.62 4.06
CA GLN A 308 -10.98 -6.61 4.70
C GLN A 308 -10.59 -5.20 4.25
N THR A 309 -9.29 -4.88 4.27
CA THR A 309 -8.80 -3.55 3.88
C THR A 309 -9.12 -3.26 2.42
N VAL A 310 -8.80 -4.18 1.50
CA VAL A 310 -9.11 -4.01 0.06
C VAL A 310 -10.62 -3.84 -0.17
N LYS A 311 -11.44 -4.61 0.52
CA LYS A 311 -12.91 -4.50 0.38
C LYS A 311 -13.45 -3.14 0.85
N LEU A 312 -12.91 -2.60 1.93
CA LEU A 312 -13.46 -1.42 2.60
C LEU A 312 -12.83 -0.11 2.13
N ILE A 313 -11.57 -0.10 1.69
CA ILE A 313 -10.87 1.15 1.34
C ILE A 313 -11.48 1.87 0.14
N ARG A 314 -12.30 1.17 -0.64
CA ARG A 314 -13.08 1.76 -1.70
C ARG A 314 -13.96 2.92 -1.20
N SER A 315 -14.57 2.78 0.00
CA SER A 315 -15.40 3.84 0.59
C SER A 315 -14.63 5.10 0.94
N LYS A 316 -13.30 5.01 1.02
CA LYS A 316 -12.38 6.14 1.22
C LYS A 316 -11.93 6.79 -0.09
N GLY A 317 -12.46 6.34 -1.23
CA GLY A 317 -12.09 6.82 -2.54
C GLY A 317 -10.71 6.34 -3.03
N VAL A 318 -10.14 5.30 -2.43
CA VAL A 318 -8.81 4.76 -2.80
C VAL A 318 -8.95 3.59 -3.75
N GLY A 319 -8.28 3.67 -4.89
CA GLY A 319 -8.10 2.54 -5.83
C GLY A 319 -6.84 1.74 -5.50
N VAL A 320 -6.93 0.41 -5.57
CA VAL A 320 -5.80 -0.49 -5.36
C VAL A 320 -5.61 -1.36 -6.59
N PHE A 321 -4.41 -1.33 -7.17
CA PHE A 321 -4.03 -2.13 -8.32
C PHE A 321 -2.92 -3.09 -7.93
N PHE A 322 -3.17 -4.38 -8.13
CA PHE A 322 -2.16 -5.41 -7.96
C PHE A 322 -1.48 -5.69 -9.31
N CYS A 323 -0.14 -5.74 -9.29
CA CYS A 323 0.66 -6.12 -10.43
C CYS A 323 1.38 -7.43 -10.12
N THR A 324 1.19 -8.46 -10.95
CA THR A 324 1.78 -9.78 -10.74
C THR A 324 2.02 -10.52 -12.06
N GLN A 325 2.64 -11.69 -11.99
CA GLN A 325 2.88 -12.50 -13.19
C GLN A 325 1.65 -13.31 -13.59
N LEU A 326 0.94 -13.87 -12.61
CA LEU A 326 -0.25 -14.69 -12.84
C LEU A 326 -1.42 -14.18 -11.99
N PRO A 327 -2.64 -14.08 -12.53
CA PRO A 327 -3.83 -13.76 -11.72
C PRO A 327 -4.07 -14.75 -10.57
N THR A 328 -3.62 -16.00 -10.73
CA THR A 328 -3.73 -17.04 -9.71
C THR A 328 -2.82 -16.84 -8.49
N ASP A 329 -1.88 -15.90 -8.54
CA ASP A 329 -1.05 -15.50 -7.41
C ASP A 329 -1.87 -14.74 -6.34
N ILE A 330 -3.02 -14.22 -6.74
CA ILE A 330 -3.91 -13.45 -5.88
C ILE A 330 -5.03 -14.36 -5.35
N PRO A 331 -5.28 -14.40 -4.04
CA PRO A 331 -6.40 -15.14 -3.47
C PRO A 331 -7.75 -14.78 -4.09
N ASN A 332 -8.61 -15.76 -4.32
CA ASN A 332 -9.89 -15.57 -5.00
C ASN A 332 -10.77 -14.48 -4.35
N ASN A 333 -10.74 -14.37 -3.02
CA ASN A 333 -11.51 -13.36 -2.29
C ASN A 333 -11.06 -11.93 -2.63
N VAL A 334 -9.74 -11.70 -2.77
CA VAL A 334 -9.18 -10.42 -3.22
C VAL A 334 -9.41 -10.25 -4.71
N LEU A 335 -9.11 -11.27 -5.54
CA LEU A 335 -9.27 -11.22 -6.99
C LEU A 335 -10.70 -10.86 -7.40
N SER A 336 -11.72 -11.29 -6.64
CA SER A 336 -13.13 -10.98 -6.89
C SER A 336 -13.48 -9.50 -6.70
N GLN A 337 -12.66 -8.73 -5.99
CA GLN A 337 -12.85 -7.29 -5.76
C GLN A 337 -12.23 -6.42 -6.87
N LEU A 338 -11.42 -7.04 -7.76
CA LEU A 338 -10.66 -6.31 -8.78
C LEU A 338 -11.51 -6.11 -10.03
N GLY A 339 -12.09 -4.91 -10.17
CA GLY A 339 -13.03 -4.57 -11.24
C GLY A 339 -12.37 -4.28 -12.58
N ALA A 340 -11.13 -3.79 -12.59
CA ALA A 340 -10.36 -3.56 -13.80
C ALA A 340 -9.30 -4.65 -14.00
N ARG A 341 -9.14 -5.15 -15.21
CA ARG A 341 -8.15 -6.19 -15.54
C ARG A 341 -7.44 -5.85 -16.83
N VAL A 342 -6.12 -5.76 -16.75
CA VAL A 342 -5.21 -5.57 -17.88
C VAL A 342 -4.25 -6.77 -17.89
N GLN A 343 -4.54 -7.73 -18.76
CA GLN A 343 -3.80 -8.98 -18.85
C GLN A 343 -2.88 -8.99 -20.06
N HIS A 344 -1.60 -8.89 -19.82
CA HIS A 344 -0.55 -9.11 -20.83
C HIS A 344 -0.35 -10.60 -21.09
N ALA A 345 0.51 -10.91 -22.06
CA ALA A 345 0.80 -12.28 -22.45
C ALA A 345 1.17 -13.17 -21.26
N LEU A 346 0.65 -14.38 -21.28
CA LEU A 346 1.04 -15.48 -20.42
C LEU A 346 1.95 -16.44 -21.17
N ARG A 347 2.84 -17.10 -20.43
CA ARG A 347 3.62 -18.22 -20.93
C ARG A 347 3.04 -19.50 -20.38
N ALA A 348 2.93 -20.52 -21.19
CA ALA A 348 2.34 -21.79 -20.83
C ALA A 348 3.26 -22.92 -21.26
N PHE A 349 4.45 -22.99 -20.63
CA PHE A 349 5.50 -23.94 -20.96
C PHE A 349 5.43 -25.22 -20.12
N THR A 350 4.79 -25.17 -18.94
CA THR A 350 4.63 -26.33 -18.05
C THR A 350 3.15 -26.70 -17.92
N PRO A 351 2.82 -27.93 -17.45
CA PRO A 351 1.43 -28.31 -17.13
C PRO A 351 0.79 -27.37 -16.11
N GLU A 352 1.55 -26.86 -15.15
CA GLU A 352 1.11 -25.90 -14.15
C GLU A 352 0.76 -24.57 -14.81
N ASP A 353 1.57 -24.09 -15.76
CA ASP A 353 1.29 -22.87 -16.53
C ASP A 353 0.00 -23.03 -17.35
N GLN A 354 -0.21 -24.20 -17.98
CA GLN A 354 -1.43 -24.50 -18.71
C GLN A 354 -2.66 -24.50 -17.81
N ALA A 355 -2.54 -25.05 -16.59
CA ALA A 355 -3.61 -25.01 -15.62
C ALA A 355 -3.92 -23.58 -15.15
N ALA A 356 -2.88 -22.74 -14.94
CA ALA A 356 -3.01 -21.34 -14.59
C ALA A 356 -3.68 -20.53 -15.73
N LEU A 357 -3.28 -20.76 -16.99
CA LEU A 357 -3.91 -20.17 -18.17
C LEU A 357 -5.39 -20.51 -18.23
N THR A 358 -5.74 -21.79 -18.11
CA THR A 358 -7.14 -22.25 -18.13
C THR A 358 -7.97 -21.61 -17.01
N LYS A 359 -7.40 -21.49 -15.79
CA LYS A 359 -8.07 -20.80 -14.68
C LYS A 359 -8.26 -19.32 -15.00
N THR A 360 -7.24 -18.66 -15.55
CA THR A 360 -7.28 -17.25 -15.92
C THR A 360 -8.38 -16.98 -16.94
N VAL A 361 -8.44 -17.74 -18.03
CA VAL A 361 -9.46 -17.61 -19.07
C VAL A 361 -10.88 -17.68 -18.50
N LYS A 362 -11.12 -18.59 -17.56
CA LYS A 362 -12.45 -18.75 -16.92
C LYS A 362 -12.89 -17.53 -16.10
N THR A 363 -11.99 -16.59 -15.79
CA THR A 363 -12.31 -15.37 -15.05
C THR A 363 -12.77 -14.22 -15.94
N TYR A 364 -12.72 -14.38 -17.26
CA TYR A 364 -13.16 -13.36 -18.22
C TYR A 364 -14.59 -13.61 -18.71
N PRO A 365 -15.32 -12.54 -19.09
CA PRO A 365 -16.58 -12.69 -19.80
C PRO A 365 -16.41 -13.50 -21.10
N LYS A 366 -17.45 -14.23 -21.49
CA LYS A 366 -17.45 -14.92 -22.78
C LYS A 366 -17.42 -13.89 -23.92
N THR A 367 -16.59 -14.13 -24.91
CA THR A 367 -16.49 -13.32 -26.12
C THR A 367 -16.67 -14.18 -27.35
N LYS A 368 -17.26 -13.61 -28.41
CA LYS A 368 -17.37 -14.22 -29.75
C LYS A 368 -16.25 -13.78 -30.69
N HIS A 369 -15.42 -12.84 -30.23
CA HIS A 369 -14.41 -12.19 -31.08
C HIS A 369 -13.00 -12.78 -30.91
N TYR A 370 -12.73 -13.47 -29.79
CA TYR A 370 -11.41 -14.01 -29.49
C TYR A 370 -11.49 -15.40 -28.86
N GLU A 371 -10.56 -16.27 -29.27
CA GLU A 371 -10.24 -17.50 -28.54
C GLU A 371 -9.21 -17.15 -27.45
N LEU A 372 -9.67 -16.97 -26.19
CA LEU A 372 -8.84 -16.37 -25.14
C LEU A 372 -7.60 -17.19 -24.77
N ASP A 373 -7.66 -18.52 -24.83
CA ASP A 373 -6.50 -19.38 -24.58
C ASP A 373 -5.36 -19.07 -25.58
N SER A 374 -5.69 -18.96 -26.85
CA SER A 374 -4.74 -18.60 -27.91
C SER A 374 -4.34 -17.14 -27.84
N ALA A 375 -5.29 -16.26 -27.57
CA ALA A 375 -5.04 -14.82 -27.48
C ALA A 375 -4.01 -14.51 -26.39
N LEU A 376 -4.22 -15.02 -25.15
CA LEU A 376 -3.35 -14.75 -24.01
C LEU A 376 -1.93 -15.25 -24.19
N THR A 377 -1.69 -16.24 -25.04
CA THR A 377 -0.34 -16.76 -25.32
C THR A 377 0.31 -16.07 -26.52
N SER A 378 -0.45 -15.35 -27.36
CA SER A 378 0.02 -14.73 -28.61
C SER A 378 0.09 -13.21 -28.57
N LEU A 379 -0.32 -12.55 -27.47
CA LEU A 379 -0.20 -11.09 -27.32
C LEU A 379 1.23 -10.60 -27.55
N GLY A 380 1.36 -9.53 -28.33
CA GLY A 380 2.62 -8.84 -28.52
C GLY A 380 3.02 -7.96 -27.33
N ILE A 381 4.28 -7.49 -27.33
CA ILE A 381 4.75 -6.53 -26.31
C ILE A 381 3.93 -5.23 -26.42
N GLY A 382 3.37 -4.82 -25.27
CA GLY A 382 2.48 -3.64 -25.22
C GLY A 382 1.09 -3.92 -25.80
N GLU A 383 0.67 -5.18 -25.79
CA GLU A 383 -0.71 -5.58 -25.99
C GLU A 383 -1.26 -6.24 -24.71
N ALA A 384 -2.56 -6.15 -24.51
CA ALA A 384 -3.23 -6.74 -23.38
C ALA A 384 -4.69 -7.08 -23.70
N ILE A 385 -5.21 -8.10 -23.04
CA ILE A 385 -6.64 -8.33 -22.91
C ILE A 385 -7.14 -7.46 -21.76
N VAL A 386 -8.11 -6.60 -22.06
CA VAL A 386 -8.67 -5.65 -21.11
C VAL A 386 -10.15 -5.94 -20.87
N THR A 387 -10.56 -5.88 -19.60
CA THR A 387 -11.95 -5.75 -19.16
C THR A 387 -12.00 -4.81 -17.98
N VAL A 388 -13.05 -3.99 -17.91
CA VAL A 388 -13.26 -3.05 -16.79
C VAL A 388 -14.72 -3.13 -16.35
N LEU A 389 -15.05 -2.55 -15.22
CA LEU A 389 -16.44 -2.29 -14.88
C LEU A 389 -16.87 -0.98 -15.54
N SER A 390 -17.98 -1.02 -16.25
CA SER A 390 -18.66 0.17 -16.71
C SER A 390 -19.11 1.03 -15.51
N GLU A 391 -19.47 2.27 -15.73
CA GLU A 391 -20.02 3.16 -14.68
C GLU A 391 -21.23 2.53 -13.99
N ARG A 392 -22.01 1.69 -14.71
CA ARG A 392 -23.14 0.91 -14.16
C ARG A 392 -22.73 -0.35 -13.39
N GLY A 393 -21.42 -0.62 -13.26
CA GLY A 393 -20.89 -1.78 -12.54
C GLY A 393 -20.95 -3.11 -13.30
N ALA A 394 -21.34 -3.13 -14.57
CA ALA A 394 -21.30 -4.32 -15.40
C ALA A 394 -19.91 -4.50 -16.05
N PRO A 395 -19.41 -5.75 -16.20
CA PRO A 395 -18.19 -5.99 -16.95
C PRO A 395 -18.34 -5.55 -18.41
N THR A 396 -17.29 -4.87 -18.94
CA THR A 396 -17.23 -4.55 -20.38
C THR A 396 -16.98 -5.81 -21.21
N PRO A 397 -17.26 -5.77 -22.53
CA PRO A 397 -16.76 -6.79 -23.44
C PRO A 397 -15.24 -6.96 -23.32
N VAL A 398 -14.74 -8.16 -23.59
CA VAL A 398 -13.30 -8.41 -23.65
C VAL A 398 -12.69 -7.65 -24.83
N ALA A 399 -11.63 -6.88 -24.60
CA ALA A 399 -10.93 -6.15 -25.63
C ALA A 399 -9.46 -6.59 -25.72
N TRP A 400 -9.05 -7.18 -26.84
CA TRP A 400 -7.63 -7.23 -27.19
C TRP A 400 -7.20 -5.82 -27.54
N THR A 401 -6.29 -5.26 -26.77
CA THR A 401 -5.93 -3.85 -26.83
C THR A 401 -4.48 -3.66 -27.22
N ARG A 402 -4.21 -2.86 -28.24
CA ARG A 402 -2.90 -2.27 -28.52
C ARG A 402 -2.75 -1.05 -27.63
N LEU A 403 -1.85 -1.14 -26.62
CA LEU A 403 -1.67 -0.09 -25.62
C LEU A 403 -0.88 1.09 -26.19
N ARG A 404 -1.20 2.30 -25.75
CA ARG A 404 -0.43 3.53 -26.04
C ARG A 404 0.97 3.45 -25.42
N ALA A 405 1.90 4.21 -25.97
CA ALA A 405 3.21 4.39 -25.37
C ALA A 405 3.15 5.43 -24.25
N PRO A 406 3.83 5.23 -23.10
CA PRO A 406 4.03 6.27 -22.10
C PRO A 406 4.67 7.52 -22.71
N ARG A 407 4.35 8.68 -22.17
CA ARG A 407 4.90 9.99 -22.58
C ARG A 407 6.16 10.37 -21.82
N SER A 408 6.33 9.79 -20.63
CA SER A 408 7.51 9.92 -19.81
C SER A 408 8.60 8.93 -20.24
N LYS A 409 9.81 9.12 -19.72
CA LYS A 409 10.98 8.27 -20.04
C LYS A 409 10.73 6.81 -19.63
N MET A 410 10.87 5.90 -20.57
CA MET A 410 10.71 4.47 -20.34
C MET A 410 11.98 3.82 -19.78
N GLY A 411 12.32 4.10 -18.54
CA GLY A 411 13.50 3.57 -17.87
C GLY A 411 13.89 4.46 -16.70
N SER A 412 14.96 4.09 -15.98
CA SER A 412 15.44 4.88 -14.84
C SER A 412 16.05 6.23 -15.28
N ILE A 413 15.91 7.25 -14.42
CA ILE A 413 16.63 8.53 -14.55
C ILE A 413 18.05 8.47 -13.99
N GLY A 414 18.40 7.37 -13.31
CA GLY A 414 19.70 7.17 -12.66
C GLY A 414 19.74 7.61 -11.19
N ALA A 415 20.66 7.04 -10.45
CA ALA A 415 20.77 7.24 -9.02
C ALA A 415 21.08 8.68 -8.61
N GLU A 416 21.92 9.36 -9.38
CA GLU A 416 22.28 10.77 -9.13
C GLU A 416 21.06 11.69 -9.24
N ALA A 417 20.26 11.56 -10.31
CA ALA A 417 19.07 12.37 -10.49
C ALA A 417 18.00 12.08 -9.42
N ILE A 418 17.86 10.83 -8.97
CA ILE A 418 16.96 10.47 -7.88
C ILE A 418 17.45 11.14 -6.57
N SER A 419 18.76 11.08 -6.27
CA SER A 419 19.33 11.69 -5.07
C SER A 419 19.18 13.21 -5.06
N GLU A 420 19.40 13.88 -6.21
CA GLU A 420 19.21 15.31 -6.34
C GLU A 420 17.75 15.73 -6.14
N ALA A 421 16.82 15.02 -6.78
CA ALA A 421 15.38 15.24 -6.61
C ALA A 421 14.93 15.00 -5.16
N THR A 422 15.48 13.98 -4.50
CA THR A 422 15.21 13.68 -3.10
C THR A 422 15.72 14.80 -2.18
N ALA A 423 16.97 15.22 -2.34
CA ALA A 423 17.58 16.27 -1.51
C ALA A 423 16.86 17.63 -1.62
N SER A 424 16.26 17.92 -2.77
CA SER A 424 15.46 19.13 -3.01
C SER A 424 14.02 19.04 -2.54
N SER A 425 13.57 17.87 -2.06
CA SER A 425 12.19 17.65 -1.65
C SER A 425 11.91 18.17 -0.24
N ASP A 426 10.78 18.87 -0.04
CA ASP A 426 10.29 19.26 1.28
C ASP A 426 10.09 18.05 2.21
N LEU A 427 9.76 16.88 1.63
CA LEU A 427 9.60 15.65 2.41
C LEU A 427 10.93 15.14 2.96
N HIS A 428 12.04 15.39 2.25
CA HIS A 428 13.36 15.05 2.79
C HIS A 428 13.66 15.84 4.06
N ALA A 429 13.39 17.13 4.06
CA ALA A 429 13.53 17.96 5.26
C ALA A 429 12.63 17.50 6.42
N LYS A 430 11.43 16.95 6.12
CA LYS A 430 10.49 16.48 7.13
C LYS A 430 10.88 15.11 7.73
N TYR A 431 11.46 14.21 6.93
CA TYR A 431 11.64 12.80 7.30
C TYR A 431 13.11 12.35 7.43
N ALA A 432 14.09 13.17 7.02
CA ALA A 432 15.50 12.75 7.01
C ALA A 432 16.05 12.48 8.42
N GLU A 433 15.70 13.35 9.37
CA GLU A 433 16.17 13.22 10.75
C GLU A 433 15.20 12.39 11.59
N THR A 434 15.74 11.49 12.39
CA THR A 434 14.97 10.73 13.38
C THR A 434 14.67 11.60 14.59
N ILE A 435 13.47 11.43 15.14
CA ILE A 435 13.04 12.07 16.39
C ILE A 435 13.06 10.99 17.49
N ASP A 436 13.87 11.20 18.51
CA ASP A 436 13.91 10.36 19.70
C ASP A 436 13.19 11.09 20.84
N ARG A 437 12.07 10.57 21.31
CA ARG A 437 11.28 11.12 22.41
C ARG A 437 11.03 10.06 23.48
N GLU A 438 10.67 10.49 24.67
CA GLU A 438 10.34 9.59 25.78
C GLU A 438 9.28 8.56 25.36
N SER A 439 9.64 7.31 25.40
CA SER A 439 8.87 6.14 24.94
C SER A 439 8.72 5.07 26.03
N ALA A 440 8.37 3.86 25.66
CA ALA A 440 8.28 2.74 26.58
C ALA A 440 9.63 2.39 27.22
N TYR A 441 10.72 2.52 26.48
CA TYR A 441 12.07 2.23 26.96
C TYR A 441 12.45 3.14 28.14
N GLU A 442 12.36 4.45 27.98
CA GLU A 442 12.74 5.43 29.03
C GLU A 442 11.81 5.29 30.24
N LYS A 443 10.52 5.13 30.04
CA LYS A 443 9.53 4.98 31.13
C LYS A 443 9.76 3.73 31.97
N LEU A 444 10.09 2.60 31.33
CA LEU A 444 10.40 1.36 32.05
C LEU A 444 11.77 1.42 32.73
N ALA A 445 12.79 2.01 32.07
CA ALA A 445 14.10 2.24 32.68
C ALA A 445 14.02 3.12 33.93
N ALA A 446 13.22 4.19 33.87
CA ALA A 446 13.01 5.07 35.03
C ALA A 446 12.34 4.35 36.23
N LYS A 447 11.41 3.39 35.95
CA LYS A 447 10.82 2.58 37.03
C LYS A 447 11.84 1.66 37.71
N VAL A 448 12.74 1.07 36.95
CA VAL A 448 13.82 0.21 37.49
C VAL A 448 14.85 1.02 38.27
N ALA A 449 15.11 2.27 37.85
CA ALA A 449 16.04 3.16 38.52
C ALA A 449 15.47 3.87 39.77
N ALA A 450 14.15 3.91 39.89
CA ALA A 450 13.51 4.47 41.10
C ALA A 450 13.81 3.58 42.29
N PRO A 451 14.36 4.14 43.41
CA PRO A 451 14.56 3.35 44.64
C PRO A 451 13.21 2.81 45.11
N PRO A 452 13.17 1.60 45.72
CA PRO A 452 11.93 1.06 46.24
C PRO A 452 11.33 2.10 47.19
N ALA A 453 10.02 2.33 47.06
CA ALA A 453 9.30 3.29 47.90
C ALA A 453 9.43 2.86 49.37
N GLY A 454 10.53 3.30 50.00
CA GLY A 454 10.80 3.18 51.40
C GLY A 454 10.19 4.35 52.13
N GLU A 455 9.38 4.02 53.11
CA GLU A 455 8.88 4.81 54.22
C GLU A 455 8.79 6.33 54.00
N ALA A 456 7.57 6.82 53.98
CA ALA A 456 7.26 8.24 54.01
C ALA A 456 8.02 8.96 55.14
N PRO A 457 8.72 10.08 54.88
CA PRO A 457 9.20 10.95 55.94
C PRO A 457 8.00 11.52 56.74
N PRO A 458 8.14 11.79 58.02
CA PRO A 458 7.03 12.28 58.83
C PRO A 458 6.52 13.63 58.32
N GLU A 459 5.20 13.77 58.34
CA GLU A 459 4.44 14.96 57.89
C GLU A 459 5.03 16.28 58.45
N ALA A 460 5.33 17.20 57.52
CA ALA A 460 5.53 18.60 57.85
C ALA A 460 4.20 19.36 57.84
N PRO A 461 4.01 20.35 58.70
CA PRO A 461 2.73 21.03 58.92
C PRO A 461 2.23 21.81 57.69
N PRO A 462 0.88 22.00 57.56
CA PRO A 462 0.26 22.50 56.32
C PRO A 462 0.55 23.99 56.08
N ALA A 463 0.97 24.31 54.86
CA ALA A 463 1.08 25.68 54.32
C ALA A 463 -0.22 26.11 53.61
N PRO A 464 -0.52 27.43 53.58
CA PRO A 464 -1.82 27.95 53.22
C PRO A 464 -2.13 27.87 51.71
N LYS A 465 -3.41 27.74 51.39
CA LYS A 465 -4.01 27.64 50.06
C LYS A 465 -3.73 28.93 49.21
N PRO A 466 -3.37 28.84 47.97
CA PRO A 466 -3.53 29.91 47.01
C PRO A 466 -4.87 29.86 46.24
N GLU A 467 -5.32 31.04 45.91
CA GLU A 467 -6.55 31.36 45.20
C GLU A 467 -6.63 30.84 43.76
N LYS A 468 -7.89 30.76 43.29
CA LYS A 468 -8.28 30.35 41.94
C LYS A 468 -7.79 31.32 40.89
N GLU A 469 -7.17 30.80 39.85
CA GLU A 469 -7.06 31.48 38.54
C GLU A 469 -7.67 30.64 37.40
N ALA A 470 -8.09 31.38 36.38
CA ALA A 470 -9.10 31.09 35.37
C ALA A 470 -8.66 30.18 34.20
N PRO A 471 -9.56 29.81 33.29
CA PRO A 471 -9.43 28.64 32.41
C PRO A 471 -8.71 28.96 31.09
N GLY A 472 -7.75 28.14 30.70
CA GLY A 472 -7.00 28.31 29.44
C GLY A 472 -6.27 27.07 28.90
N MET A 473 -6.31 25.93 29.61
CA MET A 473 -5.41 24.81 29.28
C MET A 473 -6.00 23.72 28.36
N VAL A 474 -7.29 23.72 28.10
CA VAL A 474 -7.94 22.65 27.31
C VAL A 474 -7.73 22.87 25.80
N GLU A 475 -7.65 24.13 25.37
CA GLU A 475 -7.54 24.46 23.97
C GLU A 475 -6.11 24.35 23.41
N GLN A 476 -5.10 24.46 24.25
CA GLN A 476 -3.69 24.23 23.89
C GLN A 476 -3.33 22.73 23.88
N ALA A 477 -3.99 21.91 24.70
CA ALA A 477 -3.76 20.48 24.73
C ALA A 477 -4.22 19.78 23.44
N MET A 478 -5.27 20.28 22.77
CA MET A 478 -5.77 19.73 21.50
C MET A 478 -4.89 20.00 20.27
N LYS A 479 -3.92 20.90 20.38
CA LYS A 479 -2.99 21.22 19.29
C LYS A 479 -1.64 20.47 19.40
N ASN A 480 -1.44 19.67 20.45
CA ASN A 480 -0.22 18.93 20.69
C ASN A 480 -0.21 17.60 19.90
N PRO A 481 0.83 17.32 19.09
CA PRO A 481 0.94 16.06 18.34
C PRO A 481 0.85 14.80 19.21
N ALA A 482 1.31 14.86 20.46
CA ALA A 482 1.21 13.75 21.41
C ALA A 482 -0.23 13.42 21.82
N VAL A 483 -1.13 14.42 21.87
CA VAL A 483 -2.56 14.22 22.16
C VAL A 483 -3.29 13.66 20.94
N LYS A 484 -2.88 14.04 19.72
CA LYS A 484 -3.38 13.44 18.48
C LYS A 484 -3.00 11.95 18.36
N SER A 485 -1.77 11.61 18.73
CA SER A 485 -1.31 10.21 18.75
C SER A 485 -2.09 9.39 19.81
N PHE A 486 -2.35 9.96 20.97
CA PHE A 486 -3.15 9.32 22.02
C PHE A 486 -4.62 9.11 21.61
N LEU A 487 -5.22 10.09 20.92
CA LEU A 487 -6.58 9.96 20.39
C LEU A 487 -6.64 8.94 19.23
N ARG A 488 -5.57 8.80 18.43
CA ARG A 488 -5.44 7.75 17.41
C ARG A 488 -5.41 6.34 18.01
N SER A 489 -4.62 6.12 19.05
CA SER A 489 -4.59 4.82 19.73
C SER A 489 -5.92 4.50 20.44
N ALA A 490 -6.60 5.50 20.98
CA ALA A 490 -7.96 5.35 21.56
C ALA A 490 -9.02 5.06 20.48
N ALA A 491 -8.93 5.71 19.30
CA ALA A 491 -9.83 5.45 18.17
C ALA A 491 -9.60 4.03 17.58
N SER A 492 -8.34 3.57 17.53
CA SER A 492 -8.02 2.19 17.11
C SER A 492 -8.52 1.14 18.11
N ALA A 493 -8.59 1.49 19.40
CA ALA A 493 -9.21 0.65 20.44
C ALA A 493 -10.74 0.61 20.30
N LEU A 494 -11.39 1.74 20.03
CA LEU A 494 -12.84 1.83 19.78
C LEU A 494 -13.26 1.13 18.48
N GLY A 495 -12.46 1.24 17.41
CA GLY A 495 -12.68 0.49 16.16
C GLY A 495 -12.62 -1.03 16.38
N ARG A 496 -11.80 -1.49 17.32
CA ARG A 496 -11.72 -2.90 17.72
C ARG A 496 -12.93 -3.36 18.54
N GLU A 497 -13.54 -2.50 19.34
CA GLU A 497 -14.78 -2.84 20.07
C GLU A 497 -16.02 -2.83 19.18
N ILE A 498 -16.09 -1.93 18.21
CA ILE A 498 -17.19 -1.91 17.21
C ILE A 498 -17.14 -3.15 16.33
N THR A 499 -15.95 -3.64 15.94
CA THR A 499 -15.82 -4.91 15.22
C THR A 499 -16.14 -6.13 16.10
N ARG A 500 -15.87 -6.11 17.40
CA ARG A 500 -16.32 -7.17 18.31
C ARG A 500 -17.84 -7.15 18.53
N GLY A 501 -18.47 -6.00 18.59
CA GLY A 501 -19.92 -5.86 18.76
C GLY A 501 -20.73 -6.26 17.51
N LEU A 502 -20.18 -6.10 16.31
CA LEU A 502 -20.86 -6.40 15.06
C LEU A 502 -20.66 -7.86 14.56
N PHE A 503 -19.64 -8.57 15.02
CA PHE A 503 -19.31 -9.92 14.55
C PHE A 503 -19.19 -11.00 15.64
N GLY A 504 -19.44 -10.67 16.90
CA GLY A 504 -19.47 -11.60 18.03
C GLY A 504 -20.89 -11.94 18.43
N ASN A 505 -21.50 -12.87 17.79
CA ASN A 505 -22.48 -13.87 18.25
C ASN A 505 -23.38 -14.38 17.11
N ARG A 506 -23.02 -15.46 16.48
CA ARG A 506 -23.95 -16.47 16.00
C ARG A 506 -23.32 -17.84 16.19
N ARG A 507 -23.44 -18.36 17.42
CA ARG A 507 -23.60 -19.80 17.64
C ARG A 507 -25.07 -20.00 17.99
N ARG A 508 -25.81 -20.52 17.03
CA ARG A 508 -26.77 -21.63 17.15
C ARG A 508 -27.13 -22.06 15.77
#